data_fc1d55ddae9a447abfe875021f814442
#
_entry.id   fc1d55ddae9a447abfe875021f814442
#
_cell.length_a   1.000
_cell.length_b   1.000
_cell.length_c   1.000
_cell.angle_alpha   90.00
_cell.angle_beta   90.00
_cell.angle_gamma   90.00
#
_symmetry.space_group_name_H-M   'P 1'
#
loop_
_entity.id
_entity.type
_entity.pdbx_description
1 polymer ?
#
loop_
_entity_poly.entity_id
_entity_poly.type
_entity_poly.pdbx_seq_one_letter_code
_entity_poly.pdbx_strand_id
1 'polypeptide(L)'
;MIIQKISPNIYKIEAWLFMKMSAWIVTVSDGVYIVDTGMSFMGKRILKEAEKLGKVRGILLTHGHSDHVGGLKKILEIKKIPVYAHQDDIKYMEGKEPFPGRKKAEFLVRPNLVQPLKMTDGTINQIESLMPIHTPGHSPGHVVYYHQEDHVLIGGDLFTSKNGQLRKPMAMFTANMDEAIQSGRVIEELKPKLVSICHGDDVKEPYKQIQKYLATYS
;
A
#
# COMPACT_ATOMS: atom_id res chain seq x y z
N MET A 1 6.07 8.84 15.63
CA MET A 1 6.32 8.31 14.28
C MET A 1 7.81 8.07 14.12
N ILE A 2 8.17 6.89 13.66
CA ILE A 2 9.55 6.46 13.39
C ILE A 2 9.74 6.48 11.87
N ILE A 3 10.92 6.86 11.41
CA ILE A 3 11.29 6.84 10.00
C ILE A 3 12.51 5.96 9.89
N GLN A 4 12.42 4.97 9.01
CA GLN A 4 13.49 4.00 8.80
C GLN A 4 13.77 3.88 7.30
N LYS A 5 15.04 3.96 6.91
CA LYS A 5 15.46 3.58 5.56
C LYS A 5 15.55 2.07 5.50
N ILE A 6 14.66 1.43 4.70
CA ILE A 6 14.57 -0.04 4.61
C ILE A 6 15.32 -0.62 3.42
N SER A 7 15.65 0.23 2.43
CA SER A 7 16.47 -0.11 1.27
C SER A 7 17.14 1.15 0.70
N PRO A 8 18.01 1.07 -0.31
CA PRO A 8 18.63 2.25 -0.90
C PRO A 8 17.65 3.34 -1.34
N ASN A 9 16.47 2.96 -1.85
CA ASN A 9 15.50 3.89 -2.40
C ASN A 9 14.20 4.00 -1.60
N ILE A 10 14.00 3.23 -0.51
CA ILE A 10 12.72 3.19 0.20
C ILE A 10 12.90 3.54 1.67
N TYR A 11 12.06 4.48 2.13
CA TYR A 11 11.92 4.87 3.53
C TYR A 11 10.52 4.50 4.00
N LYS A 12 10.44 3.81 5.13
CA LYS A 12 9.20 3.46 5.82
C LYS A 12 8.94 4.45 6.95
N ILE A 13 7.72 4.96 7.03
CA ILE A 13 7.26 5.82 8.11
C ILE A 13 6.21 5.06 8.89
N GLU A 14 6.50 4.78 10.15
CA GLU A 14 5.63 4.02 11.03
C GLU A 14 5.04 4.88 12.14
N ALA A 15 3.77 4.67 12.41
CA ALA A 15 3.11 5.15 13.62
C ALA A 15 2.47 3.96 14.35
N TRP A 16 2.37 4.08 15.65
CA TRP A 16 1.68 3.10 16.48
C TRP A 16 0.52 3.81 17.19
N LEU A 17 -0.69 3.25 17.05
CA LEU A 17 -1.89 3.74 17.74
C LEU A 17 -2.66 2.49 18.14
N PHE A 18 -3.04 1.60 18.23
CA PHE A 18 -3.57 0.29 18.57
C PHE A 18 -2.84 -0.82 17.83
N MET A 19 -2.32 -0.51 16.66
CA MET A 19 -1.49 -1.36 15.81
C MET A 19 -0.46 -0.50 15.07
N LYS A 20 0.52 -1.11 14.45
CA LYS A 20 1.43 -0.43 13.52
C LYS A 20 0.66 0.00 12.28
N MET A 21 0.93 1.20 11.80
CA MET A 21 0.45 1.74 10.53
C MET A 21 1.63 2.33 9.80
N SER A 22 1.76 2.03 8.53
CA SER A 22 2.91 2.41 7.73
C SER A 22 2.51 3.17 6.48
N ALA A 23 3.40 4.02 6.03
CA ALA A 23 3.44 4.63 4.72
C ALA A 23 4.88 4.61 4.23
N TRP A 24 5.10 4.76 2.94
CA TRP A 24 6.45 4.69 2.39
C TRP A 24 6.75 5.90 1.52
N ILE A 25 8.03 6.27 1.45
CA ILE A 25 8.56 7.23 0.48
C ILE A 25 9.54 6.47 -0.38
N VAL A 26 9.35 6.53 -1.68
CA VAL A 26 10.20 5.88 -2.68
C VAL A 26 10.89 6.95 -3.49
N THR A 27 12.22 6.96 -3.48
CA THR A 27 13.03 7.85 -4.33
C THR A 27 13.07 7.29 -5.75
N VAL A 28 12.93 8.18 -6.71
CA VAL A 28 13.00 7.89 -8.15
C VAL A 28 13.94 8.89 -8.82
N SER A 29 14.19 8.75 -10.11
CA SER A 29 15.15 9.57 -10.86
C SER A 29 14.93 11.08 -10.73
N ASP A 30 13.68 11.54 -10.64
CA ASP A 30 13.31 12.96 -10.62
C ASP A 30 12.35 13.28 -9.45
N GLY A 31 12.69 12.79 -8.26
CA GLY A 31 11.95 13.11 -7.05
C GLY A 31 11.56 11.90 -6.20
N VAL A 32 10.36 11.95 -5.64
CA VAL A 32 9.84 10.89 -4.77
C VAL A 32 8.36 10.64 -5.00
N TYR A 33 7.93 9.39 -4.81
CA TYR A 33 6.53 9.03 -4.61
C TYR A 33 6.26 8.69 -3.15
N ILE A 34 5.08 9.06 -2.68
CA ILE A 34 4.54 8.61 -1.38
C ILE A 34 3.64 7.41 -1.67
N VAL A 35 3.85 6.30 -0.99
CA VAL A 35 2.95 5.14 -1.04
C VAL A 35 2.19 5.10 0.27
N ASP A 36 0.87 5.22 0.19
CA ASP A 36 -0.07 5.44 1.29
C ASP A 36 0.20 6.69 2.13
N THR A 37 -0.76 7.09 2.92
CA THR A 37 -0.67 8.31 3.71
C THR A 37 -0.94 8.12 5.19
N GLY A 38 -1.19 6.87 5.59
CA GLY A 38 -1.50 6.55 6.97
C GLY A 38 -2.79 7.22 7.46
N MET A 39 -2.91 7.32 8.76
CA MET A 39 -3.99 8.06 9.42
C MET A 39 -3.82 9.58 9.27
N SER A 40 -4.90 10.32 9.49
CA SER A 40 -4.94 11.79 9.33
C SER A 40 -3.80 12.54 10.04
N PHE A 41 -3.39 12.10 11.21
CA PHE A 41 -2.30 12.74 11.97
C PHE A 41 -0.90 12.51 11.36
N MET A 42 -0.75 11.53 10.45
CA MET A 42 0.53 11.19 9.81
C MET A 42 0.83 12.10 8.60
N GLY A 43 -0.19 12.58 7.89
CA GLY A 43 -0.06 13.20 6.57
C GLY A 43 0.95 14.34 6.51
N LYS A 44 0.87 15.32 7.44
CA LYS A 44 1.83 16.46 7.44
C LYS A 44 3.28 16.01 7.64
N ARG A 45 3.51 15.02 8.49
CA ARG A 45 4.85 14.50 8.74
C ARG A 45 5.37 13.72 7.54
N ILE A 46 4.53 12.90 6.92
CA ILE A 46 4.88 12.16 5.70
C ILE A 46 5.31 13.13 4.59
N LEU A 47 4.51 14.17 4.33
CA LEU A 47 4.85 15.18 3.32
C LEU A 47 6.19 15.86 3.64
N LYS A 48 6.38 16.31 4.89
CA LYS A 48 7.64 16.96 5.31
C LYS A 48 8.86 16.07 5.10
N GLU A 49 8.76 14.78 5.40
CA GLU A 49 9.88 13.86 5.20
C GLU A 49 10.11 13.54 3.71
N ALA A 50 9.03 13.42 2.93
CA ALA A 50 9.14 13.24 1.49
C ALA A 50 9.84 14.43 0.81
N GLU A 51 9.50 15.66 1.20
CA GLU A 51 10.12 16.88 0.64
C GLU A 51 11.61 17.05 0.96
N LYS A 52 12.10 16.44 2.04
CA LYS A 52 13.54 16.39 2.33
C LYS A 52 14.32 15.49 1.37
N LEU A 53 13.66 14.50 0.80
CA LEU A 53 14.27 13.52 -0.10
C LEU A 53 14.16 13.92 -1.57
N GLY A 54 13.22 14.80 -1.91
CA GLY A 54 13.06 15.30 -3.28
C GLY A 54 11.70 15.90 -3.56
N LYS A 55 11.48 16.27 -4.82
CA LYS A 55 10.18 16.76 -5.32
C LYS A 55 9.15 15.65 -5.24
N VAL A 56 8.05 15.87 -4.51
CA VAL A 56 6.95 14.91 -4.47
C VAL A 56 6.21 14.90 -5.81
N ARG A 57 6.27 13.78 -6.52
CA ARG A 57 5.70 13.57 -7.86
C ARG A 57 4.24 13.12 -7.81
N GLY A 58 3.87 12.35 -6.77
CA GLY A 58 2.53 11.83 -6.59
C GLY A 58 2.38 11.00 -5.33
N ILE A 59 1.14 10.63 -5.07
CA ILE A 59 0.77 9.67 -4.03
C ILE A 59 0.19 8.44 -4.73
N LEU A 60 0.69 7.27 -4.38
CA LEU A 60 0.23 5.97 -4.85
C LEU A 60 -0.45 5.27 -3.69
N LEU A 61 -1.67 4.83 -3.84
CA LEU A 61 -2.39 4.13 -2.78
C LEU A 61 -2.32 2.61 -3.03
N THR A 62 -2.02 1.85 -1.97
CA THR A 62 -2.14 0.40 -2.03
C THR A 62 -3.61 0.00 -2.11
N HIS A 63 -4.46 0.67 -1.35
CA HIS A 63 -5.91 0.49 -1.37
C HIS A 63 -6.62 1.65 -0.65
N GLY A 64 -7.94 1.60 -0.57
CA GLY A 64 -8.77 2.72 -0.16
C GLY A 64 -9.21 2.75 1.30
N HIS A 65 -8.68 1.95 2.22
CA HIS A 65 -9.09 2.00 3.63
C HIS A 65 -8.59 3.26 4.34
N SER A 66 -9.31 3.65 5.41
CA SER A 66 -9.13 4.93 6.10
C SER A 66 -7.73 5.14 6.69
N ASP A 67 -7.06 4.09 7.08
CA ASP A 67 -5.69 4.12 7.61
C ASP A 67 -4.60 4.14 6.53
N HIS A 68 -4.98 4.08 5.26
CA HIS A 68 -4.11 4.28 4.09
C HIS A 68 -4.34 5.64 3.42
N VAL A 69 -5.57 6.12 3.41
CA VAL A 69 -5.94 7.39 2.75
C VAL A 69 -6.11 8.56 3.73
N GLY A 70 -6.11 8.31 5.03
CA GLY A 70 -6.47 9.30 6.05
C GLY A 70 -5.61 10.56 6.07
N GLY A 71 -4.35 10.46 5.69
CA GLY A 71 -3.42 11.59 5.60
C GLY A 71 -3.61 12.47 4.38
N LEU A 72 -4.32 12.02 3.33
CA LEU A 72 -4.46 12.72 2.05
C LEU A 72 -4.94 14.17 2.21
N LYS A 73 -6.01 14.37 2.99
CA LYS A 73 -6.57 15.71 3.19
C LYS A 73 -5.49 16.69 3.70
N LYS A 74 -4.71 16.29 4.70
CA LYS A 74 -3.67 17.13 5.29
C LYS A 74 -2.50 17.41 4.35
N ILE A 75 -2.17 16.45 3.50
CA ILE A 75 -1.14 16.62 2.47
C ILE A 75 -1.63 17.60 1.41
N LEU A 76 -2.84 17.39 0.90
CA LEU A 76 -3.38 18.16 -0.23
C LEU A 76 -3.82 19.59 0.16
N GLU A 77 -4.06 19.86 1.45
CA GLU A 77 -4.21 21.22 1.97
C GLU A 77 -2.92 22.04 1.84
N ILE A 78 -1.76 21.38 1.89
CA ILE A 78 -0.43 22.03 1.82
C ILE A 78 0.10 22.04 0.38
N LYS A 79 -0.07 20.95 -0.32
CA LYS A 79 0.53 20.76 -1.66
C LYS A 79 -0.42 20.02 -2.60
N LYS A 80 -0.69 20.62 -3.75
CA LYS A 80 -1.47 19.97 -4.81
C LYS A 80 -0.57 18.98 -5.54
N ILE A 81 -0.80 17.69 -5.34
CA ILE A 81 -0.10 16.58 -6.00
C ILE A 81 -1.11 15.56 -6.48
N PRO A 82 -0.86 14.84 -7.59
CA PRO A 82 -1.76 13.81 -8.08
C PRO A 82 -1.79 12.61 -7.11
N VAL A 83 -2.95 11.97 -7.02
CA VAL A 83 -3.20 10.78 -6.22
C VAL A 83 -3.72 9.68 -7.13
N TYR A 84 -3.16 8.49 -7.02
CA TYR A 84 -3.50 7.34 -7.86
C TYR A 84 -3.87 6.13 -7.02
N ALA A 85 -4.87 5.36 -7.47
CA ALA A 85 -5.27 4.08 -6.93
C ALA A 85 -5.78 3.16 -8.03
N HIS A 86 -5.99 1.89 -7.72
CA HIS A 86 -6.71 1.00 -8.63
C HIS A 86 -8.16 1.47 -8.79
N GLN A 87 -8.70 1.40 -10.00
CA GLN A 87 -10.05 1.88 -10.32
C GLN A 87 -11.14 1.23 -9.46
N ASP A 88 -10.96 -0.04 -9.10
CA ASP A 88 -11.97 -0.83 -8.38
C ASP A 88 -12.18 -0.37 -6.93
N ASP A 89 -11.24 0.37 -6.34
CA ASP A 89 -11.40 0.94 -5.01
C ASP A 89 -11.98 2.36 -5.00
N ILE A 90 -11.91 3.10 -6.13
CA ILE A 90 -12.25 4.53 -6.17
C ILE A 90 -13.70 4.78 -5.73
N LYS A 91 -14.66 3.98 -6.19
CA LYS A 91 -16.07 4.15 -5.82
C LYS A 91 -16.33 3.99 -4.33
N TYR A 92 -15.60 3.12 -3.66
CA TYR A 92 -15.70 2.89 -2.21
C TYR A 92 -15.08 4.05 -1.44
N MET A 93 -13.91 4.55 -1.87
CA MET A 93 -13.27 5.72 -1.26
C MET A 93 -14.13 6.98 -1.38
N GLU A 94 -14.85 7.14 -2.49
CA GLU A 94 -15.77 8.26 -2.72
C GLU A 94 -17.11 8.13 -1.98
N GLY A 95 -17.32 7.03 -1.26
CA GLY A 95 -18.57 6.77 -0.52
C GLY A 95 -19.79 6.47 -1.38
N LYS A 96 -19.58 6.10 -2.64
CA LYS A 96 -20.69 5.70 -3.55
C LYS A 96 -21.26 4.35 -3.16
N GLU A 97 -20.42 3.45 -2.66
CA GLU A 97 -20.78 2.13 -2.20
C GLU A 97 -19.97 1.80 -0.93
N PRO A 98 -20.46 0.93 -0.04
CA PRO A 98 -19.65 0.40 1.05
C PRO A 98 -18.60 -0.58 0.50
N PHE A 99 -17.42 -0.63 1.11
CA PHE A 99 -16.48 -1.73 0.83
C PHE A 99 -17.17 -3.08 1.07
N PRO A 100 -16.86 -4.11 0.28
CA PRO A 100 -17.44 -5.45 0.48
C PRO A 100 -17.28 -5.92 1.92
N GLY A 101 -18.35 -6.51 2.48
CA GLY A 101 -18.39 -6.91 3.89
C GLY A 101 -18.73 -5.80 4.89
N ARG A 102 -18.73 -4.52 4.49
CA ARG A 102 -19.12 -3.39 5.36
C ARG A 102 -20.57 -2.99 5.17
N LYS A 103 -21.23 -2.56 6.26
CA LYS A 103 -22.65 -2.17 6.24
C LYS A 103 -22.90 -0.75 5.74
N LYS A 104 -21.90 0.13 5.82
CA LYS A 104 -22.04 1.55 5.50
C LYS A 104 -20.92 2.02 4.59
N ALA A 105 -21.25 2.86 3.62
CA ALA A 105 -20.26 3.59 2.83
C ALA A 105 -19.59 4.67 3.68
N GLU A 106 -18.30 4.87 3.45
CA GLU A 106 -17.49 5.89 4.10
C GLU A 106 -17.00 6.89 3.07
N PHE A 107 -17.22 8.19 3.30
CA PHE A 107 -16.71 9.25 2.46
C PHE A 107 -15.28 9.59 2.87
N LEU A 108 -14.32 8.96 2.24
CA LEU A 108 -12.90 9.07 2.59
C LEU A 108 -12.16 10.11 1.74
N VAL A 109 -12.56 10.24 0.48
CA VAL A 109 -11.98 11.20 -0.46
C VAL A 109 -13.08 11.92 -1.25
N ARG A 110 -12.79 13.15 -1.70
CA ARG A 110 -13.72 13.89 -2.57
C ARG A 110 -13.83 13.20 -3.93
N PRO A 111 -14.99 13.24 -4.57
CA PRO A 111 -15.16 12.74 -5.93
C PRO A 111 -14.13 13.33 -6.90
N ASN A 112 -13.62 12.50 -7.79
CA ASN A 112 -12.61 12.86 -8.80
C ASN A 112 -11.27 13.34 -8.23
N LEU A 113 -10.98 13.11 -6.95
CA LEU A 113 -9.69 13.43 -6.35
C LEU A 113 -8.63 12.39 -6.74
N VAL A 114 -9.02 11.12 -6.73
CA VAL A 114 -8.12 10.00 -7.02
C VAL A 114 -8.27 9.60 -8.47
N GLN A 115 -7.15 9.51 -9.18
CA GLN A 115 -7.08 9.07 -10.56
C GLN A 115 -6.82 7.57 -10.62
N PRO A 116 -7.39 6.84 -11.58
CA PRO A 116 -7.06 5.44 -11.76
C PRO A 116 -5.61 5.28 -12.20
N LEU A 117 -4.94 4.27 -11.68
CA LEU A 117 -3.67 3.80 -12.21
C LEU A 117 -3.86 3.45 -13.69
N LYS A 118 -2.94 3.94 -14.53
CA LYS A 118 -3.00 3.63 -15.97
C LYS A 118 -2.76 2.15 -16.21
N MET A 119 -3.54 1.58 -17.12
CA MET A 119 -3.44 0.20 -17.52
C MET A 119 -3.30 0.08 -19.03
N THR A 120 -2.55 -0.93 -19.47
CA THR A 120 -2.42 -1.33 -20.87
C THR A 120 -2.62 -2.84 -20.92
N ASP A 121 -3.51 -3.32 -21.77
CA ASP A 121 -3.82 -4.74 -21.95
C ASP A 121 -4.08 -5.50 -20.64
N GLY A 122 -4.84 -4.86 -19.72
CA GLY A 122 -5.19 -5.44 -18.42
C GLY A 122 -4.08 -5.40 -17.36
N THR A 123 -2.90 -4.89 -17.69
CA THR A 123 -1.76 -4.77 -16.76
C THR A 123 -1.57 -3.32 -16.33
N ILE A 124 -1.34 -3.09 -15.04
CA ILE A 124 -1.04 -1.74 -14.53
C ILE A 124 0.34 -1.32 -15.03
N ASN A 125 0.42 -0.12 -15.60
CA ASN A 125 1.66 0.38 -16.15
C ASN A 125 2.70 0.68 -15.05
N GLN A 126 3.95 0.39 -15.35
CA GLN A 126 5.07 0.72 -14.46
C GLN A 126 5.15 2.23 -14.19
N ILE A 127 5.54 2.57 -12.98
CA ILE A 127 5.72 3.95 -12.52
C ILE A 127 7.18 4.11 -12.08
N GLU A 128 8.03 4.62 -12.97
CA GLU A 128 9.47 4.72 -12.75
C GLU A 128 10.06 3.34 -12.35
N SER A 129 10.72 3.25 -11.19
CA SER A 129 11.26 1.99 -10.64
C SER A 129 10.23 1.09 -9.94
N LEU A 130 8.98 1.55 -9.83
CA LEU A 130 7.91 0.80 -9.18
C LEU A 130 7.06 0.04 -10.19
N MET A 131 6.88 -1.25 -9.97
CA MET A 131 5.96 -2.11 -10.69
C MET A 131 4.71 -2.36 -9.82
N PRO A 132 3.57 -1.70 -10.13
CA PRO A 132 2.32 -1.96 -9.43
C PRO A 132 1.74 -3.30 -9.90
N ILE A 133 1.23 -4.09 -8.98
CA ILE A 133 0.61 -5.39 -9.28
C ILE A 133 -0.72 -5.47 -8.54
N HIS A 134 -1.78 -5.78 -9.28
CA HIS A 134 -3.11 -5.98 -8.71
C HIS A 134 -3.13 -7.25 -7.87
N THR A 135 -3.50 -7.13 -6.61
CA THR A 135 -3.54 -8.20 -5.61
C THR A 135 -4.85 -8.14 -4.83
N PRO A 136 -5.98 -8.40 -5.50
CA PRO A 136 -7.31 -8.25 -4.92
C PRO A 136 -7.54 -9.21 -3.75
N GLY A 137 -8.60 -8.94 -2.99
CA GLY A 137 -9.05 -9.76 -1.87
C GLY A 137 -9.12 -8.99 -0.56
N HIS A 138 -8.07 -8.29 -0.12
CA HIS A 138 -8.18 -7.40 1.04
C HIS A 138 -9.16 -6.24 0.74
N SER A 139 -8.99 -5.59 -0.39
CA SER A 139 -10.02 -4.79 -1.07
C SER A 139 -10.07 -5.21 -2.54
N PRO A 140 -11.13 -4.85 -3.28
CA PRO A 140 -11.21 -5.18 -4.71
C PRO A 140 -10.08 -4.59 -5.54
N GLY A 141 -9.62 -3.39 -5.19
CA GLY A 141 -8.57 -2.67 -5.89
C GLY A 141 -7.22 -2.66 -5.16
N HIS A 142 -6.95 -3.62 -4.27
CA HIS A 142 -5.65 -3.68 -3.59
C HIS A 142 -4.51 -3.88 -4.60
N VAL A 143 -3.43 -3.10 -4.42
CA VAL A 143 -2.22 -3.12 -5.25
C VAL A 143 -0.99 -3.19 -4.35
N VAL A 144 -0.04 -4.01 -4.72
CA VAL A 144 1.31 -3.97 -4.15
C VAL A 144 2.26 -3.25 -5.11
N TYR A 145 3.33 -2.67 -4.60
CA TYR A 145 4.34 -1.98 -5.41
C TYR A 145 5.69 -2.67 -5.24
N TYR A 146 6.21 -3.24 -6.31
CA TYR A 146 7.53 -3.88 -6.32
C TYR A 146 8.59 -2.92 -6.84
N HIS A 147 9.59 -2.63 -6.01
CA HIS A 147 10.78 -1.87 -6.41
C HIS A 147 11.82 -2.85 -6.94
N GLN A 148 12.03 -2.84 -8.26
CA GLN A 148 12.82 -3.86 -8.95
C GLN A 148 14.29 -3.85 -8.55
N GLU A 149 14.93 -2.68 -8.49
CA GLU A 149 16.36 -2.56 -8.15
C GLU A 149 16.67 -2.97 -6.71
N ASP A 150 15.80 -2.59 -5.76
CA ASP A 150 16.00 -2.91 -4.34
C ASP A 150 15.50 -4.31 -3.98
N HIS A 151 14.73 -4.96 -4.88
CA HIS A 151 14.02 -6.21 -4.61
C HIS A 151 13.11 -6.14 -3.38
N VAL A 152 12.41 -5.01 -3.20
CA VAL A 152 11.48 -4.78 -2.08
C VAL A 152 10.06 -4.72 -2.60
N LEU A 153 9.17 -5.48 -1.96
CA LEU A 153 7.75 -5.42 -2.19
C LEU A 153 7.09 -4.59 -1.09
N ILE A 154 6.48 -3.46 -1.44
CA ILE A 154 5.59 -2.71 -0.57
C ILE A 154 4.25 -3.41 -0.64
N GLY A 155 3.91 -4.15 0.41
CA GLY A 155 2.81 -5.11 0.42
C GLY A 155 1.47 -4.54 0.87
N GLY A 156 1.42 -3.30 1.39
CA GLY A 156 0.19 -2.76 1.96
C GLY A 156 -0.40 -3.71 3.00
N ASP A 157 -1.63 -4.13 2.75
CA ASP A 157 -2.40 -5.07 3.59
C ASP A 157 -2.58 -6.46 2.96
N LEU A 158 -1.74 -6.82 1.97
CA LEU A 158 -1.73 -8.18 1.43
C LEU A 158 -1.42 -9.22 2.50
N PHE A 159 -0.59 -8.85 3.47
CA PHE A 159 -0.19 -9.67 4.60
C PHE A 159 -0.22 -8.87 5.90
N THR A 160 -0.31 -9.57 7.02
CA THR A 160 0.24 -9.14 8.29
C THR A 160 1.48 -9.97 8.63
N SER A 161 2.19 -9.65 9.69
CA SER A 161 3.31 -10.46 10.15
C SER A 161 3.39 -10.55 11.66
N LYS A 162 4.03 -11.60 12.15
CA LYS A 162 4.37 -11.77 13.57
C LYS A 162 5.69 -12.53 13.67
N ASN A 163 6.64 -11.98 14.41
CA ASN A 163 7.96 -12.59 14.60
C ASN A 163 8.66 -12.96 13.28
N GLY A 164 8.62 -12.05 12.29
CA GLY A 164 9.24 -12.26 10.97
C GLY A 164 8.53 -13.31 10.08
N GLN A 165 7.33 -13.75 10.43
CA GLN A 165 6.56 -14.72 9.66
C GLN A 165 5.35 -14.08 9.01
N LEU A 166 5.11 -14.42 7.74
CA LEU A 166 3.92 -14.04 7.00
C LEU A 166 2.66 -14.60 7.66
N ARG A 167 1.65 -13.74 7.77
CA ARG A 167 0.31 -14.06 8.24
C ARG A 167 -0.73 -13.51 7.27
N LYS A 168 -1.90 -14.12 7.22
CA LYS A 168 -3.01 -13.61 6.44
C LYS A 168 -3.41 -12.19 6.89
N PRO A 169 -4.01 -11.39 6.02
CA PRO A 169 -4.51 -10.07 6.38
C PRO A 169 -5.61 -10.18 7.45
N MET A 170 -5.94 -9.05 8.08
CA MET A 170 -6.94 -9.02 9.16
C MET A 170 -8.33 -9.33 8.61
N ALA A 171 -8.93 -10.43 9.06
CA ALA A 171 -10.18 -10.95 8.51
C ALA A 171 -11.35 -9.94 8.59
N MET A 172 -11.42 -9.15 9.66
CA MET A 172 -12.49 -8.16 9.85
C MET A 172 -12.45 -7.00 8.83
N PHE A 173 -11.34 -6.81 8.13
CA PHE A 173 -11.14 -5.75 7.14
C PHE A 173 -10.94 -6.29 5.73
N THR A 174 -10.94 -7.61 5.54
CA THR A 174 -10.67 -8.27 4.26
C THR A 174 -11.98 -8.64 3.57
N ALA A 175 -12.17 -8.15 2.36
CA ALA A 175 -13.37 -8.35 1.57
C ALA A 175 -13.57 -9.81 1.13
N ASN A 176 -12.50 -10.44 0.66
CA ASN A 176 -12.46 -11.83 0.21
C ASN A 176 -11.13 -12.46 0.66
N MET A 177 -11.18 -13.29 1.69
CA MET A 177 -9.98 -13.88 2.29
C MET A 177 -9.29 -14.87 1.36
N ASP A 178 -10.05 -15.71 0.67
CA ASP A 178 -9.48 -16.73 -0.23
C ASP A 178 -8.73 -16.05 -1.39
N GLU A 179 -9.31 -15.02 -1.97
CA GLU A 179 -8.69 -14.22 -3.02
C GLU A 179 -7.43 -13.49 -2.51
N ALA A 180 -7.47 -12.92 -1.30
CA ALA A 180 -6.30 -12.28 -0.69
C ALA A 180 -5.15 -13.27 -0.46
N ILE A 181 -5.46 -14.50 -0.02
CA ILE A 181 -4.47 -15.56 0.15
C ILE A 181 -3.86 -15.94 -1.22
N GLN A 182 -4.68 -16.12 -2.25
CA GLN A 182 -4.19 -16.43 -3.60
C GLN A 182 -3.36 -15.29 -4.19
N SER A 183 -3.73 -14.04 -3.94
CA SER A 183 -2.93 -12.85 -4.32
C SER A 183 -1.53 -12.87 -3.71
N GLY A 184 -1.35 -13.55 -2.58
CA GLY A 184 -0.04 -13.77 -1.96
C GLY A 184 0.97 -14.52 -2.84
N ARG A 185 0.52 -15.23 -3.89
CA ARG A 185 1.40 -15.91 -4.87
C ARG A 185 2.35 -14.95 -5.60
N VAL A 186 2.08 -13.66 -5.61
CA VAL A 186 3.00 -12.65 -6.13
C VAL A 186 4.42 -12.78 -5.56
N ILE A 187 4.55 -13.29 -4.33
CA ILE A 187 5.85 -13.58 -3.70
C ILE A 187 6.61 -14.72 -4.42
N GLU A 188 5.91 -15.71 -4.97
CA GLU A 188 6.52 -16.83 -5.71
C GLU A 188 7.14 -16.34 -7.03
N GLU A 189 6.44 -15.43 -7.69
CA GLU A 189 6.83 -14.87 -8.99
C GLU A 189 7.99 -13.88 -8.86
N LEU A 190 7.86 -12.92 -7.93
CA LEU A 190 8.82 -11.82 -7.78
C LEU A 190 10.04 -12.19 -6.94
N LYS A 191 9.93 -13.13 -6.03
CA LYS A 191 10.97 -13.53 -5.06
C LYS A 191 11.66 -12.33 -4.40
N PRO A 192 10.90 -11.40 -3.80
CA PRO A 192 11.47 -10.19 -3.21
C PRO A 192 12.41 -10.56 -2.04
N LYS A 193 13.45 -9.75 -1.85
CA LYS A 193 14.35 -9.90 -0.67
C LYS A 193 13.65 -9.47 0.62
N LEU A 194 12.70 -8.53 0.49
CA LEU A 194 11.95 -7.96 1.61
C LEU A 194 10.50 -7.72 1.17
N VAL A 195 9.53 -8.09 2.00
CA VAL A 195 8.19 -7.53 1.95
C VAL A 195 8.00 -6.58 3.12
N SER A 196 7.65 -5.33 2.81
CA SER A 196 7.34 -4.30 3.80
C SER A 196 5.83 -4.19 3.95
N ILE A 197 5.35 -4.34 5.18
CA ILE A 197 3.95 -4.57 5.53
C ILE A 197 3.41 -3.39 6.33
N CYS A 198 2.14 -3.03 6.14
CA CYS A 198 1.51 -1.95 6.91
C CYS A 198 1.35 -2.35 8.38
N HIS A 199 0.73 -3.48 8.64
CA HIS A 199 0.38 -3.95 9.98
C HIS A 199 1.27 -5.12 10.42
N GLY A 200 2.50 -4.81 10.81
CA GLY A 200 3.46 -5.80 11.30
C GLY A 200 4.90 -5.42 11.06
N ASP A 201 5.80 -6.35 11.30
CA ASP A 201 7.20 -6.20 10.98
C ASP A 201 7.46 -6.62 9.53
N ASP A 202 8.44 -6.01 8.89
CA ASP A 202 8.87 -6.39 7.56
C ASP A 202 9.43 -7.82 7.57
N VAL A 203 9.18 -8.58 6.51
CA VAL A 203 9.60 -9.98 6.40
C VAL A 203 10.69 -10.11 5.35
N LYS A 204 11.86 -10.57 5.78
CA LYS A 204 12.99 -10.89 4.90
C LYS A 204 12.78 -12.22 4.22
N GLU A 205 13.22 -12.31 2.96
CA GLU A 205 13.17 -13.52 2.13
C GLU A 205 11.80 -14.23 2.18
N PRO A 206 10.68 -13.49 1.99
CA PRO A 206 9.32 -14.03 2.15
C PRO A 206 9.05 -15.22 1.23
N TYR A 207 9.78 -15.34 0.12
CA TYR A 207 9.69 -16.46 -0.82
C TYR A 207 10.04 -17.82 -0.16
N LYS A 208 10.81 -17.82 0.93
CA LYS A 208 11.08 -19.05 1.71
C LYS A 208 9.89 -19.50 2.56
N GLN A 209 8.91 -18.62 2.74
CA GLN A 209 7.76 -18.88 3.62
C GLN A 209 6.45 -19.06 2.85
N ILE A 210 6.38 -18.63 1.60
CA ILE A 210 5.11 -18.51 0.87
C ILE A 210 4.41 -19.85 0.67
N GLN A 211 5.13 -20.93 0.41
CA GLN A 211 4.55 -22.26 0.26
C GLN A 211 3.86 -22.72 1.56
N LYS A 212 4.53 -22.50 2.70
CA LYS A 212 3.93 -22.78 4.00
C LYS A 212 2.73 -21.90 4.29
N TYR A 213 2.81 -20.62 3.93
CA TYR A 213 1.71 -19.68 4.07
C TYR A 213 0.48 -20.16 3.28
N LEU A 214 0.64 -20.47 2.00
CA LEU A 214 -0.44 -20.96 1.15
C LEU A 214 -1.02 -22.27 1.72
N ALA A 215 -0.19 -23.26 2.05
CA ALA A 215 -0.66 -24.52 2.63
C ALA A 215 -1.37 -24.37 3.99
N THR A 216 -1.10 -23.28 4.72
CA THR A 216 -1.72 -23.05 6.03
C THR A 216 -3.09 -22.38 5.91
N TYR A 217 -3.29 -21.56 4.87
CA TYR A 217 -4.45 -20.67 4.78
C TYR A 217 -5.36 -20.91 3.57
N SER A 218 -4.90 -21.68 2.55
CA SER A 218 -5.73 -22.10 1.40
C SER A 218 -6.68 -23.25 1.75
#